data_f8a7b628ac134c6d7b12ad45f1786dec
#
_entry.id   f8a7b628ac134c6d7b12ad45f1786dec
#
_cell.length_a   1.000
_cell.length_b   1.000
_cell.length_c   1.000
_cell.angle_alpha   90.00
_cell.angle_beta   90.00
_cell.angle_gamma   90.00
#
_symmetry.space_group_name_H-M   'P 1'
#
loop_
_entity.id
_entity.type
_entity.pdbx_description
1 polymer ?
#
loop_
_entity_poly.entity_id
_entity_poly.type
_entity_poly.pdbx_seq_one_letter_code
_entity_poly.pdbx_strand_id
1 'polypeptide(L)'
;MKPIQVGLLGIGTVGSGTFNVLKRNQPEIQRRAGRGIAITMVADLDTARAQAVVGDAARVVSDARAVIANPEIDIVVELIGGYGIAKALVMEAIAAGKHVVTANKALLAVHGTEIFAAAREKGVVVAFEAAVAGGIPIIKSLREGLTANRIEWIAGIVNGTTNFILSEMRDKGLDFDAVLKQAQALGYAEADPTFDIEGVDAAHKTTLMSAIAFGIPVQFDGAYVEGITRLQAADITYAEQLGYRIKLLGITRRQPTGIELRVHPTLIPMKRLIANVEGPMNAVMVHGDAVGTTLYYGKGAGSEATASAVIADLVDITRLHTALPNHRVPHLAFQPDELATTPILPMDQVISSFYLRLQVADQTGVLARITGILAGHDISIDALLQRESAEGEAQTDVIILTHDTVEGKMNKAIAQMQALPTVLAPIVRIRKEELN
;
A
#
# COMPACT_ATOMS: atom_id res chain seq x y z
N MET A 1 18.77 -17.08 -29.70
CA MET A 1 17.63 -17.68 -28.98
C MET A 1 16.34 -17.02 -29.47
N LYS A 2 15.24 -17.80 -29.64
CA LYS A 2 13.92 -17.24 -29.97
C LYS A 2 13.52 -16.24 -28.89
N PRO A 3 12.98 -15.03 -29.22
CA PRO A 3 12.47 -14.10 -28.22
C PRO A 3 11.38 -14.73 -27.38
N ILE A 4 11.26 -14.30 -26.11
CA ILE A 4 10.10 -14.60 -25.27
C ILE A 4 8.88 -13.93 -25.86
N GLN A 5 7.80 -14.68 -26.02
CA GLN A 5 6.53 -14.21 -26.57
C GLN A 5 5.59 -13.83 -25.40
N VAL A 6 5.12 -12.61 -25.39
CA VAL A 6 4.27 -12.06 -24.33
C VAL A 6 2.89 -11.78 -24.87
N GLY A 7 1.88 -12.30 -24.17
CA GLY A 7 0.49 -11.92 -24.34
C GLY A 7 0.06 -10.89 -23.29
N LEU A 8 -0.46 -9.76 -23.73
CA LEU A 8 -0.88 -8.66 -22.85
C LEU A 8 -2.42 -8.61 -22.76
N LEU A 9 -2.93 -8.69 -21.55
CA LEU A 9 -4.36 -8.55 -21.24
C LEU A 9 -4.61 -7.17 -20.62
N GLY A 10 -5.28 -6.31 -21.38
CA GLY A 10 -5.55 -4.92 -21.03
C GLY A 10 -4.49 -3.94 -21.57
N ILE A 11 -4.94 -3.03 -22.45
CA ILE A 11 -4.11 -1.95 -23.06
C ILE A 11 -4.46 -0.56 -22.48
N GLY A 12 -4.93 -0.52 -21.21
CA GLY A 12 -5.16 0.70 -20.47
C GLY A 12 -3.87 1.51 -20.25
N THR A 13 -3.89 2.39 -19.26
CA THR A 13 -2.74 3.26 -18.94
C THR A 13 -1.43 2.50 -18.74
N VAL A 14 -1.45 1.43 -17.94
CA VAL A 14 -0.25 0.63 -17.65
C VAL A 14 0.13 -0.26 -18.84
N GLY A 15 -0.86 -0.87 -19.50
CA GLY A 15 -0.62 -1.73 -20.66
C GLY A 15 0.02 -0.97 -21.84
N SER A 16 -0.51 0.21 -22.16
CA SER A 16 0.08 1.10 -23.17
C SER A 16 1.50 1.53 -22.78
N GLY A 17 1.70 1.90 -21.52
CA GLY A 17 3.03 2.21 -20.99
C GLY A 17 3.99 1.06 -21.12
N THR A 18 3.56 -0.17 -20.77
CA THR A 18 4.38 -1.39 -20.87
C THR A 18 4.81 -1.66 -22.31
N PHE A 19 3.86 -1.59 -23.26
CA PHE A 19 4.16 -1.76 -24.68
C PHE A 19 5.17 -0.72 -25.18
N ASN A 20 4.93 0.56 -24.90
CA ASN A 20 5.76 1.66 -25.38
C ASN A 20 7.16 1.65 -24.77
N VAL A 21 7.29 1.43 -23.46
CA VAL A 21 8.60 1.38 -22.77
C VAL A 21 9.40 0.15 -23.24
N LEU A 22 8.76 -1.02 -23.37
CA LEU A 22 9.41 -2.22 -23.87
C LEU A 22 9.94 -2.00 -25.30
N LYS A 23 9.13 -1.43 -26.18
CA LYS A 23 9.52 -1.11 -27.57
C LYS A 23 10.67 -0.10 -27.62
N ARG A 24 10.56 0.99 -26.87
CA ARG A 24 11.55 2.08 -26.83
C ARG A 24 12.92 1.60 -26.33
N ASN A 25 12.93 0.78 -25.31
CA ASN A 25 14.15 0.35 -24.61
C ASN A 25 14.59 -1.08 -24.98
N GLN A 26 14.05 -1.65 -26.05
CA GLN A 26 14.30 -3.04 -26.46
C GLN A 26 15.78 -3.44 -26.49
N PRO A 27 16.72 -2.65 -27.05
CA PRO A 27 18.14 -3.05 -27.09
C PRO A 27 18.74 -3.19 -25.69
N GLU A 28 18.44 -2.28 -24.77
CA GLU A 28 18.96 -2.33 -23.41
C GLU A 28 18.32 -3.49 -22.61
N ILE A 29 17.01 -3.71 -22.76
CA ILE A 29 16.30 -4.80 -22.11
C ILE A 29 16.83 -6.15 -22.59
N GLN A 30 17.06 -6.31 -23.90
CA GLN A 30 17.62 -7.53 -24.47
C GLN A 30 19.02 -7.84 -23.94
N ARG A 31 19.88 -6.82 -23.82
CA ARG A 31 21.22 -6.98 -23.23
C ARG A 31 21.17 -7.46 -21.79
N ARG A 32 20.16 -7.01 -21.01
CA ARG A 32 19.97 -7.42 -19.61
C ARG A 32 19.30 -8.78 -19.47
N ALA A 33 18.32 -9.08 -20.32
CA ALA A 33 17.59 -10.34 -20.29
C ALA A 33 18.35 -11.53 -20.92
N GLY A 34 19.37 -11.24 -21.77
CA GLY A 34 20.12 -12.24 -22.54
C GLY A 34 19.42 -12.69 -23.82
N ARG A 35 18.16 -12.30 -24.05
CA ARG A 35 17.38 -12.54 -25.26
C ARG A 35 16.24 -11.53 -25.41
N GLY A 36 15.65 -11.46 -26.61
CA GLY A 36 14.53 -10.54 -26.87
C GLY A 36 13.28 -10.90 -26.09
N ILE A 37 12.45 -9.89 -25.81
CA ILE A 37 11.12 -10.02 -25.24
C ILE A 37 10.16 -9.25 -26.17
N ALA A 38 9.10 -9.89 -26.66
CA ALA A 38 8.18 -9.28 -27.60
C ALA A 38 6.72 -9.47 -27.15
N ILE A 39 5.97 -8.37 -27.06
CA ILE A 39 4.51 -8.43 -26.93
C ILE A 39 3.96 -8.69 -28.33
N THR A 40 3.46 -9.90 -28.58
CA THR A 40 3.03 -10.36 -29.91
C THR A 40 1.52 -10.50 -30.01
N MET A 41 0.81 -10.51 -28.88
CA MET A 41 -0.64 -10.57 -28.85
C MET A 41 -1.19 -9.71 -27.72
N VAL A 42 -2.24 -8.95 -28.00
CA VAL A 42 -2.90 -8.05 -27.04
C VAL A 42 -4.39 -8.30 -27.05
N ALA A 43 -4.98 -8.46 -25.87
CA ALA A 43 -6.42 -8.54 -25.70
C ALA A 43 -6.96 -7.32 -24.98
N ASP A 44 -7.93 -6.65 -25.58
CA ASP A 44 -8.69 -5.56 -24.97
C ASP A 44 -10.10 -5.49 -25.59
N LEU A 45 -11.08 -5.10 -24.79
CA LEU A 45 -12.44 -4.90 -25.28
C LEU A 45 -12.51 -3.73 -26.30
N ASP A 46 -11.69 -2.71 -26.09
CA ASP A 46 -11.52 -1.62 -27.03
C ASP A 46 -10.37 -1.95 -28.01
N THR A 47 -10.70 -2.80 -29.00
CA THR A 47 -9.73 -3.25 -30.02
C THR A 47 -9.22 -2.10 -30.89
N ALA A 48 -10.02 -1.04 -31.09
CA ALA A 48 -9.60 0.12 -31.87
C ALA A 48 -8.49 0.90 -31.16
N ARG A 49 -8.65 1.17 -29.87
CA ARG A 49 -7.60 1.76 -29.03
C ARG A 49 -6.36 0.86 -28.97
N ALA A 50 -6.56 -0.43 -28.79
CA ALA A 50 -5.45 -1.39 -28.76
C ALA A 50 -4.64 -1.34 -30.06
N GLN A 51 -5.31 -1.38 -31.21
CA GLN A 51 -4.67 -1.31 -32.52
C GLN A 51 -3.93 0.03 -32.74
N ALA A 52 -4.51 1.14 -32.27
CA ALA A 52 -3.86 2.45 -32.35
C ALA A 52 -2.54 2.52 -31.56
N VAL A 53 -2.44 1.79 -30.42
CA VAL A 53 -1.23 1.74 -29.60
C VAL A 53 -0.17 0.81 -30.20
N VAL A 54 -0.57 -0.39 -30.62
CA VAL A 54 0.42 -1.43 -31.00
C VAL A 54 0.78 -1.42 -32.49
N GLY A 55 -0.08 -0.85 -33.34
CA GLY A 55 0.08 -0.89 -34.80
C GLY A 55 0.19 -2.33 -35.30
N ASP A 56 1.13 -2.60 -36.21
CA ASP A 56 1.39 -3.93 -36.77
C ASP A 56 2.35 -4.78 -35.91
N ALA A 57 2.78 -4.29 -34.75
CA ALA A 57 3.77 -4.98 -33.92
C ALA A 57 3.17 -6.13 -33.09
N ALA A 58 1.86 -6.15 -32.89
CA ALA A 58 1.16 -7.20 -32.15
C ALA A 58 -0.24 -7.46 -32.72
N ARG A 59 -0.68 -8.72 -32.66
CA ARG A 59 -2.06 -9.09 -33.01
C ARG A 59 -3.02 -8.64 -31.93
N VAL A 60 -4.05 -7.90 -32.28
CA VAL A 60 -5.11 -7.46 -31.37
C VAL A 60 -6.32 -8.42 -31.45
N VAL A 61 -6.86 -8.77 -30.30
CA VAL A 61 -8.08 -9.60 -30.14
C VAL A 61 -8.98 -9.01 -29.06
N SER A 62 -10.26 -9.32 -29.10
CA SER A 62 -11.22 -8.90 -28.05
C SER A 62 -11.34 -9.92 -26.90
N ASP A 63 -10.99 -11.18 -27.14
CA ASP A 63 -11.08 -12.26 -26.16
C ASP A 63 -9.68 -12.60 -25.56
N ALA A 64 -9.55 -12.37 -24.26
CA ALA A 64 -8.33 -12.67 -23.53
C ALA A 64 -7.97 -14.18 -23.54
N ARG A 65 -8.96 -15.06 -23.65
CA ARG A 65 -8.73 -16.50 -23.73
C ARG A 65 -8.03 -16.92 -25.01
N ALA A 66 -8.22 -16.17 -26.10
CA ALA A 66 -7.47 -16.40 -27.33
C ALA A 66 -5.96 -16.19 -27.15
N VAL A 67 -5.55 -15.26 -26.24
CA VAL A 67 -4.15 -15.07 -25.85
C VAL A 67 -3.64 -16.27 -25.05
N ILE A 68 -4.42 -16.71 -24.05
CA ILE A 68 -4.07 -17.83 -23.16
C ILE A 68 -3.96 -19.13 -23.94
N ALA A 69 -4.87 -19.38 -24.88
CA ALA A 69 -4.88 -20.59 -25.70
C ALA A 69 -3.77 -20.64 -26.75
N ASN A 70 -3.13 -19.51 -27.06
CA ASN A 70 -2.06 -19.50 -28.05
C ASN A 70 -0.79 -20.19 -27.51
N PRO A 71 -0.34 -21.31 -28.11
CA PRO A 71 0.83 -22.07 -27.65
C PRO A 71 2.15 -21.31 -27.78
N GLU A 72 2.21 -20.29 -28.65
CA GLU A 72 3.39 -19.49 -28.84
C GLU A 72 3.65 -18.48 -27.70
N ILE A 73 2.66 -18.18 -26.89
CA ILE A 73 2.79 -17.25 -25.75
C ILE A 73 3.45 -17.96 -24.58
N ASP A 74 4.57 -17.40 -24.10
CA ASP A 74 5.34 -17.89 -22.96
C ASP A 74 4.85 -17.26 -21.64
N ILE A 75 4.54 -15.96 -21.67
CA ILE A 75 4.17 -15.15 -20.51
C ILE A 75 2.87 -14.40 -20.78
N VAL A 76 1.94 -14.43 -19.83
CA VAL A 76 0.72 -13.61 -19.83
C VAL A 76 0.91 -12.45 -18.87
N VAL A 77 0.70 -11.21 -19.33
CA VAL A 77 0.71 -10.01 -18.51
C VAL A 77 -0.75 -9.58 -18.28
N GLU A 78 -1.21 -9.64 -17.04
CA GLU A 78 -2.57 -9.23 -16.64
C GLU A 78 -2.55 -7.80 -16.10
N LEU A 79 -3.21 -6.88 -16.83
CA LEU A 79 -3.36 -5.45 -16.49
C LEU A 79 -4.82 -4.99 -16.65
N ILE A 80 -5.77 -5.90 -16.50
CA ILE A 80 -7.21 -5.61 -16.55
C ILE A 80 -7.67 -5.00 -15.22
N GLY A 81 -7.19 -5.55 -14.09
CA GLY A 81 -7.61 -5.16 -12.75
C GLY A 81 -8.91 -5.84 -12.30
N GLY A 82 -9.33 -5.54 -11.05
CA GLY A 82 -10.50 -6.14 -10.42
C GLY A 82 -10.30 -7.60 -9.99
N TYR A 83 -11.39 -8.26 -9.56
CA TYR A 83 -11.30 -9.62 -9.00
C TYR A 83 -11.79 -10.69 -9.97
N GLY A 84 -13.01 -10.55 -10.51
CA GLY A 84 -13.76 -11.60 -11.16
C GLY A 84 -13.07 -12.23 -12.36
N ILE A 85 -13.11 -11.54 -13.50
CA ILE A 85 -12.52 -12.04 -14.76
C ILE A 85 -11.00 -12.15 -14.67
N ALA A 86 -10.33 -11.22 -13.98
CA ALA A 86 -8.88 -11.26 -13.82
C ALA A 86 -8.43 -12.54 -13.10
N LYS A 87 -9.11 -12.95 -12.02
CA LYS A 87 -8.83 -14.22 -11.34
C LYS A 87 -8.96 -15.42 -12.29
N ALA A 88 -10.08 -15.50 -13.02
CA ALA A 88 -10.32 -16.60 -13.93
C ALA A 88 -9.20 -16.70 -15.00
N LEU A 89 -8.86 -15.57 -15.62
CA LEU A 89 -7.82 -15.53 -16.66
C LEU A 89 -6.41 -15.86 -16.12
N VAL A 90 -6.07 -15.39 -14.93
CA VAL A 90 -4.79 -15.74 -14.26
C VAL A 90 -4.73 -17.24 -13.98
N MET A 91 -5.80 -17.82 -13.42
CA MET A 91 -5.87 -19.26 -13.14
C MET A 91 -5.85 -20.10 -14.42
N GLU A 92 -6.53 -19.67 -15.49
CA GLU A 92 -6.50 -20.32 -16.81
C GLU A 92 -5.10 -20.26 -17.43
N ALA A 93 -4.39 -19.11 -17.31
CA ALA A 93 -2.99 -18.97 -17.78
C ALA A 93 -2.03 -19.91 -17.03
N ILE A 94 -2.16 -19.99 -15.70
CA ILE A 94 -1.39 -20.92 -14.87
C ILE A 94 -1.67 -22.36 -15.29
N ALA A 95 -2.93 -22.74 -15.43
CA ALA A 95 -3.35 -24.07 -15.84
C ALA A 95 -2.79 -24.46 -17.23
N ALA A 96 -2.69 -23.48 -18.15
CA ALA A 96 -2.06 -23.63 -19.46
C ALA A 96 -0.51 -23.66 -19.43
N GLY A 97 0.10 -23.62 -18.22
CA GLY A 97 1.55 -23.67 -18.06
C GLY A 97 2.29 -22.38 -18.43
N LYS A 98 1.59 -21.25 -18.46
CA LYS A 98 2.18 -19.94 -18.78
C LYS A 98 2.60 -19.22 -17.52
N HIS A 99 3.75 -18.53 -17.58
CA HIS A 99 4.11 -17.58 -16.53
C HIS A 99 3.16 -16.38 -16.53
N VAL A 100 2.98 -15.74 -15.39
CA VAL A 100 2.08 -14.60 -15.24
C VAL A 100 2.84 -13.42 -14.63
N VAL A 101 2.59 -12.21 -15.18
CA VAL A 101 2.96 -10.93 -14.56
C VAL A 101 1.69 -10.15 -14.31
N THR A 102 1.50 -9.60 -13.11
CA THR A 102 0.30 -8.82 -12.79
C THR A 102 0.62 -7.58 -11.94
N ALA A 103 -0.12 -6.51 -12.17
CA ALA A 103 -0.14 -5.32 -11.32
C ALA A 103 -1.34 -5.30 -10.36
N ASN A 104 -2.12 -6.37 -10.31
CA ASN A 104 -3.42 -6.42 -9.64
C ASN A 104 -3.27 -6.76 -8.15
N LYS A 105 -2.94 -5.73 -7.34
CA LYS A 105 -2.82 -5.87 -5.89
C LYS A 105 -4.06 -6.41 -5.21
N ALA A 106 -5.24 -5.99 -5.69
CA ALA A 106 -6.50 -6.41 -5.11
C ALA A 106 -6.73 -7.91 -5.29
N LEU A 107 -6.47 -8.43 -6.49
CA LEU A 107 -6.53 -9.85 -6.78
C LEU A 107 -5.59 -10.66 -5.87
N LEU A 108 -4.35 -10.19 -5.73
CA LEU A 108 -3.34 -10.91 -4.94
C LEU A 108 -3.58 -10.79 -3.43
N ALA A 109 -4.09 -9.66 -2.92
CA ALA A 109 -4.42 -9.50 -1.51
C ALA A 109 -5.54 -10.45 -1.06
N VAL A 110 -6.53 -10.70 -1.92
CA VAL A 110 -7.69 -11.53 -1.61
C VAL A 110 -7.49 -13.00 -2.02
N HIS A 111 -6.85 -13.25 -3.16
CA HIS A 111 -6.72 -14.59 -3.75
C HIS A 111 -5.28 -15.06 -3.93
N GLY A 112 -4.30 -14.31 -3.40
CA GLY A 112 -2.87 -14.60 -3.62
C GLY A 112 -2.45 -15.99 -3.15
N THR A 113 -2.93 -16.44 -2.01
CA THR A 113 -2.62 -17.78 -1.47
C THR A 113 -3.01 -18.89 -2.45
N GLU A 114 -4.22 -18.82 -3.03
CA GLU A 114 -4.71 -19.78 -4.03
C GLU A 114 -3.89 -19.70 -5.35
N ILE A 115 -3.62 -18.49 -5.81
CA ILE A 115 -2.89 -18.23 -7.06
C ILE A 115 -1.44 -18.73 -6.95
N PHE A 116 -0.76 -18.45 -5.85
CA PHE A 116 0.63 -18.91 -5.64
C PHE A 116 0.71 -20.43 -5.47
N ALA A 117 -0.29 -21.05 -4.82
CA ALA A 117 -0.36 -22.50 -4.72
C ALA A 117 -0.53 -23.17 -6.08
N ALA A 118 -1.44 -22.67 -6.92
CA ALA A 118 -1.63 -23.17 -8.28
C ALA A 118 -0.39 -22.96 -9.17
N ALA A 119 0.28 -21.80 -9.06
CA ALA A 119 1.50 -21.51 -9.80
C ALA A 119 2.64 -22.47 -9.41
N ARG A 120 2.79 -22.77 -8.12
CA ARG A 120 3.75 -23.75 -7.61
C ARG A 120 3.48 -25.15 -8.17
N GLU A 121 2.23 -25.60 -8.11
CA GLU A 121 1.85 -26.94 -8.62
C GLU A 121 2.16 -27.09 -10.10
N LYS A 122 1.94 -26.05 -10.91
CA LYS A 122 2.22 -26.03 -12.34
C LYS A 122 3.70 -25.73 -12.66
N GLY A 123 4.51 -25.35 -11.67
CA GLY A 123 5.91 -24.97 -11.88
C GLY A 123 6.07 -23.68 -12.70
N VAL A 124 5.11 -22.74 -12.62
CA VAL A 124 5.18 -21.44 -13.29
C VAL A 124 5.42 -20.32 -12.28
N VAL A 125 5.84 -19.16 -12.77
CA VAL A 125 6.07 -17.95 -11.95
C VAL A 125 4.87 -17.03 -12.06
N VAL A 126 4.44 -16.47 -10.93
CA VAL A 126 3.57 -15.29 -10.86
C VAL A 126 4.40 -14.16 -10.27
N ALA A 127 4.74 -13.17 -11.10
CA ALA A 127 5.51 -12.00 -10.70
C ALA A 127 4.61 -10.77 -10.57
N PHE A 128 4.88 -9.90 -9.61
CA PHE A 128 3.93 -8.85 -9.23
C PHE A 128 4.58 -7.59 -8.66
N GLU A 129 5.79 -7.25 -9.11
CA GLU A 129 6.48 -6.01 -8.69
C GLU A 129 5.58 -4.78 -8.86
N ALA A 130 4.86 -4.71 -9.98
CA ALA A 130 3.97 -3.62 -10.31
C ALA A 130 2.73 -3.51 -9.41
N ALA A 131 2.43 -4.51 -8.59
CA ALA A 131 1.28 -4.50 -7.69
C ALA A 131 1.48 -3.59 -6.45
N VAL A 132 2.73 -3.30 -6.07
CA VAL A 132 3.04 -2.51 -4.87
C VAL A 132 3.97 -1.35 -5.22
N ALA A 133 3.55 -0.12 -4.84
CA ALA A 133 4.34 1.11 -4.97
C ALA A 133 4.86 1.41 -6.40
N GLY A 134 4.21 0.90 -7.44
CA GLY A 134 4.40 1.25 -8.84
C GLY A 134 5.85 1.19 -9.32
N GLY A 135 6.52 2.34 -9.44
CA GLY A 135 7.90 2.42 -9.91
C GLY A 135 8.98 2.13 -8.87
N ILE A 136 8.61 1.89 -7.61
CA ILE A 136 9.55 1.54 -6.53
C ILE A 136 9.76 0.02 -6.52
N PRO A 137 10.98 -0.50 -6.67
CA PRO A 137 11.25 -1.94 -6.73
C PRO A 137 11.22 -2.60 -5.35
N ILE A 138 10.10 -2.47 -4.62
CA ILE A 138 10.00 -2.89 -3.21
C ILE A 138 9.83 -4.39 -3.04
N ILE A 139 9.05 -5.04 -3.91
CA ILE A 139 8.84 -6.49 -3.84
C ILE A 139 10.16 -7.22 -4.05
N LYS A 140 10.93 -6.82 -5.05
CA LYS A 140 12.24 -7.39 -5.34
C LYS A 140 13.25 -7.09 -4.22
N SER A 141 13.21 -5.88 -3.66
CA SER A 141 14.06 -5.53 -2.51
C SER A 141 13.78 -6.42 -1.31
N LEU A 142 12.51 -6.63 -0.95
CA LEU A 142 12.11 -7.49 0.16
C LEU A 142 12.42 -8.97 -0.12
N ARG A 143 12.11 -9.43 -1.35
CA ARG A 143 12.19 -10.84 -1.72
C ARG A 143 13.62 -11.32 -1.97
N GLU A 144 14.49 -10.44 -2.45
CA GLU A 144 15.85 -10.81 -2.90
C GLU A 144 16.93 -9.94 -2.23
N GLY A 145 16.80 -8.62 -2.26
CA GLY A 145 17.85 -7.72 -1.81
C GLY A 145 18.09 -7.73 -0.30
N LEU A 146 17.04 -7.99 0.49
CA LEU A 146 17.09 -7.98 1.96
C LEU A 146 17.03 -9.38 2.59
N THR A 147 17.24 -10.44 1.83
CA THR A 147 17.12 -11.84 2.28
C THR A 147 18.03 -12.21 3.45
N ALA A 148 19.13 -11.49 3.65
CA ALA A 148 20.03 -11.72 4.78
C ALA A 148 19.48 -11.19 6.12
N ASN A 149 18.37 -10.44 6.10
CA ASN A 149 17.83 -9.77 7.26
C ASN A 149 16.58 -10.45 7.80
N ARG A 150 16.45 -10.44 9.10
CA ARG A 150 15.17 -10.60 9.76
C ARG A 150 14.46 -9.25 9.72
N ILE A 151 13.42 -9.15 8.91
CA ILE A 151 12.63 -7.92 8.84
C ILE A 151 11.84 -7.77 10.14
N GLU A 152 12.00 -6.61 10.79
CA GLU A 152 11.34 -6.26 12.05
C GLU A 152 10.04 -5.50 11.78
N TRP A 153 10.09 -4.49 10.88
CA TRP A 153 8.91 -3.73 10.51
C TRP A 153 9.06 -3.08 9.12
N ILE A 154 7.90 -2.78 8.55
CA ILE A 154 7.75 -1.95 7.34
C ILE A 154 6.74 -0.85 7.66
N ALA A 155 7.02 0.37 7.21
CA ALA A 155 6.09 1.50 7.25
C ALA A 155 6.13 2.23 5.90
N GLY A 156 4.97 2.41 5.25
CA GLY A 156 4.94 2.99 3.91
C GLY A 156 3.82 3.97 3.66
N ILE A 157 4.15 5.04 2.94
CA ILE A 157 3.21 5.89 2.22
C ILE A 157 3.03 5.23 0.85
N VAL A 158 2.00 4.42 0.69
CA VAL A 158 1.82 3.58 -0.50
C VAL A 158 0.56 3.92 -1.30
N ASN A 159 -0.12 5.02 -0.94
CA ASN A 159 -1.21 5.60 -1.70
C ASN A 159 -0.92 7.06 -2.02
N GLY A 160 -0.74 7.38 -3.30
CA GLY A 160 -0.38 8.72 -3.76
C GLY A 160 -1.53 9.73 -3.64
N THR A 161 -2.78 9.30 -3.81
CA THR A 161 -3.98 10.14 -3.71
C THR A 161 -4.12 10.72 -2.31
N THR A 162 -4.06 9.88 -1.29
CA THR A 162 -4.16 10.31 0.11
C THR A 162 -2.97 11.15 0.55
N ASN A 163 -1.76 10.83 0.08
CA ASN A 163 -0.60 11.66 0.39
C ASN A 163 -0.68 13.04 -0.25
N PHE A 164 -1.18 13.12 -1.49
CA PHE A 164 -1.46 14.40 -2.17
C PHE A 164 -2.47 15.21 -1.35
N ILE A 165 -3.62 14.61 -0.97
CA ILE A 165 -4.67 15.28 -0.21
C ILE A 165 -4.10 15.84 1.11
N LEU A 166 -3.39 15.05 1.90
CA LEU A 166 -2.83 15.48 3.18
C LEU A 166 -1.76 16.57 3.02
N SER A 167 -0.96 16.53 1.92
CA SER A 167 0.01 17.59 1.61
C SER A 167 -0.69 18.90 1.29
N GLU A 168 -1.72 18.88 0.46
CA GLU A 168 -2.47 20.07 0.05
C GLU A 168 -3.31 20.66 1.20
N MET A 169 -3.91 19.82 2.06
CA MET A 169 -4.60 20.28 3.27
C MET A 169 -3.64 21.06 4.16
N ARG A 170 -2.42 20.56 4.33
CA ARG A 170 -1.37 21.23 5.11
C ARG A 170 -0.94 22.55 4.48
N ASP A 171 -0.55 22.52 3.19
CA ASP A 171 0.09 23.65 2.52
C ASP A 171 -0.89 24.81 2.30
N LYS A 172 -2.17 24.51 2.10
CA LYS A 172 -3.21 25.50 1.80
C LYS A 172 -4.14 25.79 3.00
N GLY A 173 -4.08 25.01 4.08
CA GLY A 173 -4.98 25.13 5.22
C GLY A 173 -6.45 24.85 4.87
N LEU A 174 -6.71 24.03 3.85
CA LEU A 174 -8.05 23.70 3.38
C LEU A 174 -8.57 22.42 4.02
N ASP A 175 -9.90 22.33 4.13
CA ASP A 175 -10.56 21.12 4.60
C ASP A 175 -10.55 20.01 3.54
N PHE A 176 -10.71 18.77 4.01
CA PHE A 176 -10.67 17.54 3.23
C PHE A 176 -11.52 17.59 1.94
N ASP A 177 -12.79 18.00 2.03
CA ASP A 177 -13.71 18.00 0.89
C ASP A 177 -13.28 18.98 -0.24
N ALA A 178 -12.71 20.12 0.16
CA ALA A 178 -12.20 21.11 -0.81
C ALA A 178 -10.98 20.56 -1.56
N VAL A 179 -10.07 19.91 -0.86
CA VAL A 179 -8.87 19.32 -1.45
C VAL A 179 -9.19 18.07 -2.26
N LEU A 180 -10.13 17.24 -1.83
CA LEU A 180 -10.59 16.07 -2.60
C LEU A 180 -11.11 16.48 -3.99
N LYS A 181 -11.92 17.54 -4.06
CA LYS A 181 -12.40 18.08 -5.35
C LYS A 181 -11.25 18.55 -6.25
N GLN A 182 -10.21 19.16 -5.67
CA GLN A 182 -9.02 19.54 -6.42
C GLN A 182 -8.25 18.31 -6.92
N ALA A 183 -8.10 17.27 -6.08
CA ALA A 183 -7.46 16.02 -6.47
C ALA A 183 -8.19 15.33 -7.63
N GLN A 184 -9.54 15.35 -7.63
CA GLN A 184 -10.36 14.84 -8.72
C GLN A 184 -10.18 15.65 -10.02
N ALA A 185 -10.19 16.98 -9.92
CA ALA A 185 -9.99 17.87 -11.06
C ALA A 185 -8.60 17.71 -11.71
N LEU A 186 -7.58 17.38 -10.93
CA LEU A 186 -6.21 17.11 -11.37
C LEU A 186 -5.97 15.67 -11.82
N GLY A 187 -6.96 14.76 -11.65
CA GLY A 187 -6.85 13.36 -12.01
C GLY A 187 -6.05 12.50 -11.02
N TYR A 188 -5.78 13.00 -9.82
CA TYR A 188 -5.16 12.22 -8.73
C TYR A 188 -6.17 11.35 -7.98
N ALA A 189 -7.45 11.73 -7.98
CA ALA A 189 -8.54 10.95 -7.43
C ALA A 189 -9.58 10.65 -8.52
N GLU A 190 -10.14 9.45 -8.49
CA GLU A 190 -11.24 9.05 -9.37
C GLU A 190 -12.57 9.66 -8.91
N ALA A 191 -13.63 9.50 -9.71
CA ALA A 191 -14.97 9.99 -9.37
C ALA A 191 -15.50 9.32 -8.09
N ASP A 192 -15.24 8.02 -7.90
CA ASP A 192 -15.39 7.32 -6.62
C ASP A 192 -14.01 7.06 -6.01
N PRO A 193 -13.54 7.90 -5.07
CA PRO A 193 -12.23 7.79 -4.47
C PRO A 193 -12.20 6.87 -3.25
N THR A 194 -13.32 6.23 -2.88
CA THR A 194 -13.50 5.49 -1.62
C THR A 194 -12.37 4.48 -1.37
N PHE A 195 -11.95 3.76 -2.39
CA PHE A 195 -10.89 2.77 -2.31
C PHE A 195 -9.55 3.35 -1.83
N ASP A 196 -9.26 4.60 -2.22
CA ASP A 196 -8.06 5.32 -1.80
C ASP A 196 -8.25 5.97 -0.41
N ILE A 197 -9.29 6.81 -0.27
CA ILE A 197 -9.45 7.66 0.91
C ILE A 197 -9.82 6.90 2.19
N GLU A 198 -10.43 5.71 2.05
CA GLU A 198 -10.69 4.81 3.18
C GLU A 198 -9.52 3.84 3.46
N GLY A 199 -8.41 3.93 2.70
CA GLY A 199 -7.16 3.21 2.99
C GLY A 199 -7.11 1.77 2.46
N VAL A 200 -8.11 1.30 1.72
CA VAL A 200 -8.19 -0.10 1.23
C VAL A 200 -7.06 -0.39 0.24
N ASP A 201 -6.75 0.53 -0.68
CA ASP A 201 -5.61 0.40 -1.61
C ASP A 201 -4.29 0.21 -0.86
N ALA A 202 -4.04 1.03 0.16
CA ALA A 202 -2.85 0.92 0.99
C ALA A 202 -2.81 -0.41 1.77
N ALA A 203 -3.97 -0.88 2.23
CA ALA A 203 -4.06 -2.15 2.96
C ALA A 203 -3.75 -3.36 2.09
N HIS A 204 -4.22 -3.41 0.85
CA HIS A 204 -3.84 -4.46 -0.11
C HIS A 204 -2.32 -4.52 -0.31
N LYS A 205 -1.68 -3.37 -0.53
CA LYS A 205 -0.23 -3.28 -0.73
C LYS A 205 0.55 -3.69 0.51
N THR A 206 0.13 -3.22 1.69
CA THR A 206 0.77 -3.55 2.97
C THR A 206 0.64 -5.03 3.30
N THR A 207 -0.51 -5.65 2.98
CA THR A 207 -0.73 -7.09 3.16
C THR A 207 0.25 -7.92 2.33
N LEU A 208 0.50 -7.54 1.07
CA LEU A 208 1.48 -8.23 0.23
C LEU A 208 2.90 -8.07 0.77
N MET A 209 3.28 -6.86 1.19
CA MET A 209 4.59 -6.65 1.82
C MET A 209 4.75 -7.43 3.12
N SER A 210 3.69 -7.53 3.94
CA SER A 210 3.67 -8.31 5.18
C SER A 210 3.92 -9.80 4.92
N ALA A 211 3.24 -10.36 3.93
CA ALA A 211 3.40 -11.77 3.56
C ALA A 211 4.84 -12.09 3.14
N ILE A 212 5.47 -11.21 2.34
CA ILE A 212 6.85 -11.37 1.88
C ILE A 212 7.85 -11.17 3.03
N ALA A 213 7.66 -10.15 3.87
CA ALA A 213 8.61 -9.79 4.92
C ALA A 213 8.66 -10.82 6.05
N PHE A 214 7.54 -11.46 6.33
CA PHE A 214 7.42 -12.35 7.49
C PHE A 214 7.24 -13.83 7.14
N GLY A 215 7.16 -14.17 5.86
CA GLY A 215 6.98 -15.55 5.42
C GLY A 215 5.66 -16.14 5.90
N ILE A 216 4.57 -15.39 5.76
CA ILE A 216 3.21 -15.81 6.14
C ILE A 216 2.29 -15.85 4.90
N PRO A 217 1.19 -16.61 4.92
CA PRO A 217 0.16 -16.50 3.89
C PRO A 217 -0.37 -15.07 3.76
N VAL A 218 -0.92 -14.73 2.60
CA VAL A 218 -1.60 -13.45 2.40
C VAL A 218 -2.89 -13.43 3.22
N GLN A 219 -3.03 -12.47 4.15
CA GLN A 219 -4.12 -12.42 5.16
C GLN A 219 -4.74 -11.02 5.21
N PHE A 220 -5.40 -10.61 4.14
CA PHE A 220 -6.02 -9.27 4.07
C PHE A 220 -7.15 -9.08 5.10
N ASP A 221 -7.93 -10.12 5.37
CA ASP A 221 -9.06 -10.07 6.32
C ASP A 221 -8.63 -9.73 7.77
N GLY A 222 -7.36 -9.93 8.10
CA GLY A 222 -6.78 -9.55 9.39
C GLY A 222 -6.29 -8.10 9.46
N ALA A 223 -6.28 -7.37 8.35
CA ALA A 223 -5.76 -6.01 8.31
C ALA A 223 -6.72 -5.02 9.00
N TYR A 224 -6.19 -4.19 9.90
CA TYR A 224 -6.93 -3.02 10.38
C TYR A 224 -6.82 -1.88 9.37
N VAL A 225 -7.95 -1.27 9.01
CA VAL A 225 -7.99 -0.21 8.00
C VAL A 225 -8.80 0.97 8.49
N GLU A 226 -8.20 2.17 8.45
CA GLU A 226 -8.83 3.44 8.78
C GLU A 226 -8.36 4.50 7.77
N GLY A 227 -9.32 5.18 7.11
CA GLY A 227 -9.07 6.20 6.09
C GLY A 227 -8.78 7.58 6.66
N ILE A 228 -8.68 8.56 5.74
CA ILE A 228 -8.36 9.96 6.06
C ILE A 228 -9.61 10.87 6.13
N THR A 229 -10.79 10.36 5.85
CA THR A 229 -12.03 11.13 5.69
C THR A 229 -12.48 11.89 6.94
N ARG A 230 -12.01 11.48 8.13
CA ARG A 230 -12.35 12.11 9.42
C ARG A 230 -11.36 13.20 9.86
N LEU A 231 -10.27 13.38 9.13
CA LEU A 231 -9.26 14.39 9.46
C LEU A 231 -9.77 15.79 9.11
N GLN A 232 -9.49 16.73 9.99
CA GLN A 232 -9.81 18.15 9.82
C GLN A 232 -8.53 18.97 9.65
N ALA A 233 -8.64 20.16 9.05
CA ALA A 233 -7.49 21.07 8.91
C ALA A 233 -6.88 21.43 10.28
N ALA A 234 -7.72 21.52 11.34
CA ALA A 234 -7.27 21.75 12.70
C ALA A 234 -6.29 20.66 13.20
N ASP A 235 -6.53 19.38 12.89
CA ASP A 235 -5.65 18.28 13.30
C ASP A 235 -4.26 18.41 12.68
N ILE A 236 -4.20 18.81 11.41
CA ILE A 236 -2.93 19.06 10.70
C ILE A 236 -2.18 20.22 11.32
N THR A 237 -2.89 21.33 11.63
CA THR A 237 -2.30 22.51 12.28
C THR A 237 -1.75 22.19 13.67
N TYR A 238 -2.49 21.44 14.49
CA TYR A 238 -2.02 21.03 15.81
C TYR A 238 -0.84 20.04 15.72
N ALA A 239 -0.88 19.10 14.77
CA ALA A 239 0.23 18.19 14.55
C ALA A 239 1.52 18.94 14.24
N GLU A 240 1.49 19.94 13.35
CA GLU A 240 2.66 20.76 13.02
C GLU A 240 3.18 21.55 14.21
N GLN A 241 2.31 22.16 15.02
CA GLN A 241 2.70 22.86 16.24
C GLN A 241 3.40 21.95 17.25
N LEU A 242 3.05 20.68 17.27
CA LEU A 242 3.65 19.66 18.13
C LEU A 242 4.90 19.02 17.50
N GLY A 243 5.33 19.43 16.30
CA GLY A 243 6.50 18.91 15.61
C GLY A 243 6.27 17.63 14.82
N TYR A 244 5.02 17.35 14.44
CA TYR A 244 4.63 16.15 13.70
C TYR A 244 3.98 16.51 12.36
N ARG A 245 3.97 15.53 11.46
CA ARG A 245 3.14 15.52 10.24
C ARG A 245 2.21 14.32 10.22
N ILE A 246 1.04 14.50 9.62
CA ILE A 246 0.07 13.42 9.44
C ILE A 246 0.26 12.80 8.06
N LYS A 247 0.45 11.47 8.01
CA LYS A 247 0.50 10.67 6.80
C LYS A 247 -0.41 9.46 6.93
N LEU A 248 -0.99 8.97 5.83
CA LEU A 248 -1.61 7.65 5.83
C LEU A 248 -0.51 6.61 5.67
N LEU A 249 -0.26 5.83 6.71
CA LEU A 249 0.75 4.77 6.69
C LEU A 249 0.12 3.38 6.63
N GLY A 250 0.65 2.54 5.73
CA GLY A 250 0.57 1.10 5.88
C GLY A 250 1.73 0.61 6.73
N ILE A 251 1.42 -0.05 7.85
CA ILE A 251 2.41 -0.52 8.82
C ILE A 251 2.23 -2.02 9.02
N THR A 252 3.33 -2.74 8.96
CA THR A 252 3.38 -4.13 9.39
C THR A 252 4.63 -4.36 10.24
N ARG A 253 4.47 -5.02 11.40
CA ARG A 253 5.53 -5.16 12.40
C ARG A 253 5.47 -6.53 13.07
N ARG A 254 6.62 -7.14 13.24
CA ARG A 254 6.75 -8.39 13.99
C ARG A 254 6.63 -8.11 15.49
N GLN A 255 5.80 -8.90 16.16
CA GLN A 255 5.66 -8.92 17.62
C GLN A 255 5.88 -10.34 18.13
N PRO A 256 6.18 -10.52 19.42
CA PRO A 256 6.34 -11.87 20.00
C PRO A 256 5.13 -12.78 19.81
N THR A 257 3.92 -12.23 19.78
CA THR A 257 2.65 -12.96 19.74
C THR A 257 1.97 -12.98 18.37
N GLY A 258 2.52 -12.27 17.37
CA GLY A 258 1.89 -12.16 16.05
C GLY A 258 2.48 -11.05 15.20
N ILE A 259 1.75 -10.67 14.16
CA ILE A 259 2.12 -9.61 13.24
C ILE A 259 1.08 -8.48 13.34
N GLU A 260 1.53 -7.25 13.53
CA GLU A 260 0.68 -6.06 13.29
C GLU A 260 0.53 -5.86 11.79
N LEU A 261 -0.69 -5.66 11.33
CA LEU A 261 -1.02 -5.30 9.94
C LEU A 261 -2.11 -4.23 9.97
N ARG A 262 -1.75 -3.00 9.71
CA ARG A 262 -2.64 -1.87 9.91
C ARG A 262 -2.37 -0.73 8.93
N VAL A 263 -3.44 -0.04 8.55
CA VAL A 263 -3.41 1.19 7.75
C VAL A 263 -4.25 2.24 8.45
N HIS A 264 -3.66 3.39 8.72
CA HIS A 264 -4.38 4.49 9.38
C HIS A 264 -3.61 5.82 9.24
N PRO A 265 -4.27 6.97 9.45
CA PRO A 265 -3.59 8.23 9.66
C PRO A 265 -2.63 8.13 10.85
N THR A 266 -1.42 8.67 10.67
CA THR A 266 -0.33 8.52 11.64
C THR A 266 0.41 9.83 11.80
N LEU A 267 0.62 10.26 13.06
CA LEU A 267 1.57 11.34 13.40
C LEU A 267 3.00 10.80 13.32
N ILE A 268 3.83 11.48 12.53
CA ILE A 268 5.24 11.13 12.33
C ILE A 268 6.08 12.37 12.69
N PRO A 269 7.15 12.25 13.50
CA PRO A 269 8.02 13.38 13.79
C PRO A 269 8.57 14.02 12.50
N MET A 270 8.54 15.36 12.40
CA MET A 270 8.99 16.10 11.20
C MET A 270 10.44 15.80 10.81
N LYS A 271 11.27 15.43 11.77
CA LYS A 271 12.67 15.04 11.53
C LYS A 271 12.85 13.73 10.75
N ARG A 272 11.81 12.92 10.61
CA ARG A 272 11.86 11.65 9.86
C ARG A 272 11.75 11.92 8.36
N LEU A 273 12.54 11.23 7.56
CA LEU A 273 12.55 11.39 6.11
C LEU A 273 11.16 11.11 5.50
N ILE A 274 10.47 10.07 5.97
CA ILE A 274 9.16 9.70 5.44
C ILE A 274 8.09 10.77 5.72
N ALA A 275 8.22 11.55 6.80
CA ALA A 275 7.31 12.67 7.08
C ALA A 275 7.35 13.75 6.00
N ASN A 276 8.45 13.83 5.25
CA ASN A 276 8.73 14.83 4.22
C ASN A 276 8.48 14.32 2.78
N VAL A 277 7.80 13.21 2.64
CA VAL A 277 7.33 12.69 1.34
C VAL A 277 6.04 13.41 0.96
N GLU A 278 6.09 14.24 -0.08
CA GLU A 278 5.04 15.18 -0.44
C GLU A 278 4.34 14.83 -1.75
N GLY A 279 3.16 15.42 -1.94
CA GLY A 279 2.35 15.25 -3.15
C GLY A 279 1.98 13.80 -3.43
N PRO A 280 1.91 13.36 -4.70
CA PRO A 280 1.51 11.99 -5.05
C PRO A 280 2.64 10.96 -4.92
N MET A 281 3.75 11.31 -4.24
CA MET A 281 4.91 10.43 -4.12
C MET A 281 4.67 9.35 -3.06
N ASN A 282 5.27 8.19 -3.29
CA ASN A 282 5.27 7.07 -2.37
C ASN A 282 6.65 6.89 -1.73
N ALA A 283 6.66 6.28 -0.54
CA ALA A 283 7.89 5.85 0.12
C ALA A 283 7.60 4.62 0.99
N VAL A 284 8.58 3.73 1.08
CA VAL A 284 8.52 2.55 1.95
C VAL A 284 9.82 2.49 2.77
N MET A 285 9.67 2.51 4.07
CA MET A 285 10.74 2.21 5.02
C MET A 285 10.69 0.73 5.39
N VAL A 286 11.85 0.09 5.38
CA VAL A 286 12.03 -1.30 5.83
C VAL A 286 13.13 -1.33 6.86
N HIS A 287 12.87 -1.90 8.02
CA HIS A 287 13.86 -2.09 9.06
C HIS A 287 14.20 -3.59 9.20
N GLY A 288 15.47 -3.89 9.00
CA GLY A 288 16.03 -5.23 9.19
C GLY A 288 17.10 -5.22 10.28
N ASP A 289 17.25 -6.35 10.97
CA ASP A 289 18.17 -6.50 12.10
C ASP A 289 19.65 -6.25 11.74
N ALA A 290 20.06 -6.57 10.51
CA ALA A 290 21.44 -6.41 10.08
C ALA A 290 21.67 -5.09 9.33
N VAL A 291 20.76 -4.70 8.42
CA VAL A 291 20.94 -3.51 7.56
C VAL A 291 20.48 -2.21 8.24
N GLY A 292 19.67 -2.33 9.30
CA GLY A 292 18.97 -1.19 9.89
C GLY A 292 17.83 -0.71 9.02
N THR A 293 17.56 0.60 9.03
CA THR A 293 16.45 1.19 8.28
C THR A 293 16.88 1.61 6.89
N THR A 294 16.18 1.10 5.87
CA THR A 294 16.29 1.54 4.47
C THR A 294 15.03 2.29 4.07
N LEU A 295 15.16 3.26 3.15
CA LEU A 295 14.03 4.03 2.59
C LEU A 295 14.06 3.95 1.07
N TYR A 296 12.93 3.57 0.50
CA TYR A 296 12.67 3.54 -0.93
C TYR A 296 11.67 4.63 -1.28
N TYR A 297 11.99 5.49 -2.24
CA TYR A 297 11.17 6.65 -2.60
C TYR A 297 11.00 6.72 -4.11
N GLY A 298 9.80 7.06 -4.58
CA GLY A 298 9.53 7.20 -6.00
C GLY A 298 8.05 7.41 -6.33
N LYS A 299 7.73 7.32 -7.62
CA LYS A 299 6.34 7.38 -8.09
C LYS A 299 5.63 6.05 -7.78
N GLY A 300 4.54 6.13 -7.01
CA GLY A 300 3.72 4.97 -6.62
C GLY A 300 2.76 4.50 -7.70
N ALA A 301 2.52 5.29 -8.74
CA ALA A 301 1.64 5.01 -9.86
C ALA A 301 2.08 5.77 -11.12
N GLY A 302 1.43 5.49 -12.23
CA GLY A 302 1.67 6.14 -13.51
C GLY A 302 2.05 5.16 -14.61
N SER A 303 1.76 5.53 -15.85
CA SER A 303 1.91 4.66 -17.02
C SER A 303 3.31 4.05 -17.11
N GLU A 304 4.35 4.86 -17.26
CA GLU A 304 5.73 4.40 -17.44
C GLU A 304 6.38 3.91 -16.12
N ALA A 305 6.02 4.51 -14.99
CA ALA A 305 6.54 4.10 -13.70
C ALA A 305 6.13 2.65 -13.38
N THR A 306 4.84 2.33 -13.54
CA THR A 306 4.33 0.97 -13.33
C THR A 306 4.82 0.00 -14.43
N ALA A 307 4.91 0.47 -15.68
CA ALA A 307 5.48 -0.31 -16.77
C ALA A 307 6.93 -0.74 -16.50
N SER A 308 7.73 0.10 -15.85
CA SER A 308 9.09 -0.25 -15.45
C SER A 308 9.13 -1.51 -14.56
N ALA A 309 8.21 -1.63 -13.61
CA ALA A 309 8.09 -2.79 -12.73
C ALA A 309 7.60 -4.04 -13.50
N VAL A 310 6.59 -3.90 -14.37
CA VAL A 310 6.13 -5.00 -15.24
C VAL A 310 7.26 -5.53 -16.10
N ILE A 311 8.06 -4.64 -16.70
CA ILE A 311 9.19 -5.04 -17.55
C ILE A 311 10.31 -5.68 -16.72
N ALA A 312 10.56 -5.23 -15.50
CA ALA A 312 11.51 -5.88 -14.60
C ALA A 312 11.11 -7.34 -14.33
N ASP A 313 9.83 -7.61 -14.08
CA ASP A 313 9.30 -8.95 -13.90
C ASP A 313 9.43 -9.79 -15.19
N LEU A 314 9.15 -9.20 -16.36
CA LEU A 314 9.35 -9.88 -17.64
C LEU A 314 10.82 -10.27 -17.87
N VAL A 315 11.77 -9.41 -17.51
CA VAL A 315 13.21 -9.68 -17.60
C VAL A 315 13.60 -10.82 -16.66
N ASP A 316 13.11 -10.83 -15.43
CA ASP A 316 13.44 -11.88 -14.46
C ASP A 316 12.87 -13.23 -14.88
N ILE A 317 11.62 -13.30 -15.32
CA ILE A 317 11.05 -14.53 -15.87
C ILE A 317 11.83 -14.99 -17.10
N THR A 318 12.24 -14.06 -17.98
CA THR A 318 13.04 -14.38 -19.17
C THR A 318 14.36 -15.05 -18.81
N ARG A 319 15.06 -14.56 -17.79
CA ARG A 319 16.32 -15.13 -17.28
C ARG A 319 16.12 -16.53 -16.69
N LEU A 320 14.99 -16.73 -16.00
CA LEU A 320 14.65 -17.95 -15.29
C LEU A 320 13.80 -18.92 -16.11
N HIS A 321 13.50 -18.60 -17.38
CA HIS A 321 12.58 -19.37 -18.21
C HIS A 321 12.97 -20.86 -18.35
N THR A 322 14.26 -21.14 -18.42
CA THR A 322 14.80 -22.52 -18.51
C THR A 322 15.23 -23.08 -17.16
N ALA A 323 15.15 -22.30 -16.07
CA ALA A 323 15.51 -22.78 -14.75
C ALA A 323 14.45 -23.73 -14.19
N LEU A 324 14.90 -24.76 -13.47
CA LEU A 324 14.01 -25.64 -12.75
C LEU A 324 13.21 -24.84 -11.71
N PRO A 325 11.92 -25.19 -11.45
CA PRO A 325 11.07 -24.45 -10.50
C PRO A 325 11.68 -24.26 -9.11
N ASN A 326 12.37 -25.28 -8.59
CA ASN A 326 13.05 -25.23 -7.29
C ASN A 326 14.32 -24.36 -7.23
N HIS A 327 14.78 -23.87 -8.38
CA HIS A 327 15.92 -22.93 -8.46
C HIS A 327 15.44 -21.48 -8.64
N ARG A 328 14.15 -21.22 -8.61
CA ARG A 328 13.58 -19.89 -8.75
C ARG A 328 13.34 -19.26 -7.38
N VAL A 329 13.32 -17.94 -7.34
CA VAL A 329 12.97 -17.20 -6.11
C VAL A 329 11.51 -17.50 -5.75
N PRO A 330 11.21 -17.92 -4.52
CA PRO A 330 9.84 -18.18 -4.11
C PRO A 330 8.97 -16.93 -4.18
N HIS A 331 7.66 -17.07 -4.46
CA HIS A 331 6.73 -15.94 -4.63
C HIS A 331 6.69 -15.02 -3.41
N LEU A 332 6.70 -15.58 -2.19
CA LEU A 332 6.67 -14.86 -0.92
C LEU A 332 8.02 -14.84 -0.20
N ALA A 333 9.13 -14.87 -0.93
CA ALA A 333 10.51 -14.87 -0.43
C ALA A 333 10.95 -16.14 0.33
N PHE A 334 10.06 -16.81 1.00
CA PHE A 334 10.32 -18.02 1.79
C PHE A 334 9.94 -19.27 1.01
N GLN A 335 10.63 -20.37 1.28
CA GLN A 335 10.24 -21.66 0.71
C GLN A 335 8.79 -21.98 1.11
N PRO A 336 7.96 -22.49 0.21
CA PRO A 336 6.52 -22.65 0.48
C PRO A 336 6.19 -23.54 1.68
N ASP A 337 7.05 -24.51 1.99
CA ASP A 337 6.88 -25.42 3.13
C ASP A 337 7.41 -24.82 4.45
N GLU A 338 8.06 -23.65 4.38
CA GLU A 338 8.61 -22.89 5.51
C GLU A 338 7.77 -21.64 5.85
N LEU A 339 6.60 -21.49 5.24
CA LEU A 339 5.69 -20.39 5.59
C LEU A 339 5.15 -20.60 7.01
N ALA A 340 5.28 -19.54 7.82
CA ALA A 340 4.82 -19.56 9.20
C ALA A 340 3.30 -19.37 9.28
N THR A 341 2.69 -19.93 10.32
CA THR A 341 1.27 -19.75 10.65
C THR A 341 1.05 -18.61 11.65
N THR A 342 1.96 -17.62 11.67
CA THR A 342 1.90 -16.49 12.60
C THR A 342 0.63 -15.68 12.37
N PRO A 343 -0.20 -15.44 13.39
CA PRO A 343 -1.46 -14.73 13.22
C PRO A 343 -1.25 -13.22 13.07
N ILE A 344 -2.20 -12.58 12.41
CA ILE A 344 -2.33 -11.12 12.47
C ILE A 344 -2.97 -10.76 13.83
N LEU A 345 -2.36 -9.81 14.53
CA LEU A 345 -2.84 -9.34 15.83
C LEU A 345 -4.11 -8.51 15.68
N PRO A 346 -5.16 -8.76 16.47
CA PRO A 346 -6.28 -7.83 16.60
C PRO A 346 -5.78 -6.44 17.02
N MET A 347 -6.37 -5.38 16.44
CA MET A 347 -5.94 -4.01 16.71
C MET A 347 -5.98 -3.64 18.19
N ASP A 348 -6.92 -4.17 18.95
CA ASP A 348 -7.04 -3.95 20.40
C ASP A 348 -5.80 -4.35 21.22
N GLN A 349 -4.95 -5.23 20.67
CA GLN A 349 -3.72 -5.69 21.31
C GLN A 349 -2.48 -4.89 20.90
N VAL A 350 -2.60 -4.02 19.90
CA VAL A 350 -1.50 -3.19 19.42
C VAL A 350 -1.15 -2.12 20.44
N ILE A 351 0.14 -1.86 20.60
CA ILE A 351 0.65 -0.79 21.46
C ILE A 351 1.03 0.38 20.58
N SER A 352 0.48 1.56 20.89
CA SER A 352 0.77 2.82 20.21
C SER A 352 0.69 3.98 21.18
N SER A 353 1.31 5.09 20.86
CA SER A 353 0.99 6.38 21.46
C SER A 353 -0.03 7.14 20.60
N PHE A 354 -0.74 8.07 21.20
CA PHE A 354 -1.90 8.70 20.58
C PHE A 354 -1.87 10.21 20.67
N TYR A 355 -2.39 10.82 19.64
CA TYR A 355 -2.91 12.19 19.62
C TYR A 355 -4.44 12.11 19.81
N LEU A 356 -4.95 12.89 20.74
CA LEU A 356 -6.37 13.08 20.94
C LEU A 356 -6.70 14.57 20.81
N ARG A 357 -7.75 14.91 20.05
CA ARG A 357 -8.35 16.23 20.07
C ARG A 357 -9.78 16.14 20.58
N LEU A 358 -10.05 16.88 21.65
CA LEU A 358 -11.34 16.95 22.29
C LEU A 358 -11.85 18.40 22.22
N GLN A 359 -13.03 18.61 21.66
CA GLN A 359 -13.74 19.87 21.78
C GLN A 359 -14.58 19.82 23.04
N VAL A 360 -14.30 20.68 23.99
CA VAL A 360 -14.91 20.65 25.34
C VAL A 360 -15.50 21.99 25.74
N ALA A 361 -16.47 21.95 26.65
CA ALA A 361 -16.95 23.15 27.33
C ALA A 361 -15.82 23.79 28.17
N ASP A 362 -15.61 25.09 28.03
CA ASP A 362 -14.62 25.82 28.81
C ASP A 362 -15.12 26.08 30.22
N GLN A 363 -14.96 25.09 31.09
CA GLN A 363 -15.44 25.07 32.45
C GLN A 363 -14.45 24.44 33.40
N THR A 364 -14.46 24.89 34.66
CA THR A 364 -13.66 24.32 35.73
C THR A 364 -13.94 22.82 35.92
N GLY A 365 -12.87 22.01 36.09
CA GLY A 365 -12.96 20.60 36.37
C GLY A 365 -13.09 19.70 35.12
N VAL A 366 -13.20 20.24 33.91
CA VAL A 366 -13.27 19.43 32.68
C VAL A 366 -11.96 18.65 32.45
N LEU A 367 -10.82 19.33 32.50
CA LEU A 367 -9.51 18.69 32.39
C LEU A 367 -9.29 17.64 33.50
N ALA A 368 -9.67 17.94 34.74
CA ALA A 368 -9.52 16.99 35.85
C ALA A 368 -10.27 15.68 35.59
N ARG A 369 -11.47 15.75 34.99
CA ARG A 369 -12.26 14.56 34.65
C ARG A 369 -11.62 13.78 33.49
N ILE A 370 -11.19 14.47 32.44
CA ILE A 370 -10.53 13.85 31.27
C ILE A 370 -9.26 13.14 31.69
N THR A 371 -8.36 13.84 32.43
CA THR A 371 -7.09 13.26 32.89
C THR A 371 -7.30 12.16 33.92
N GLY A 372 -8.35 12.28 34.77
CA GLY A 372 -8.75 11.20 35.69
C GLY A 372 -9.21 9.92 34.99
N ILE A 373 -9.95 10.04 33.87
CA ILE A 373 -10.32 8.87 33.05
C ILE A 373 -9.08 8.23 32.43
N LEU A 374 -8.17 9.00 31.85
CA LEU A 374 -6.93 8.47 31.29
C LEU A 374 -6.09 7.73 32.34
N ALA A 375 -5.93 8.35 33.51
CA ALA A 375 -5.22 7.73 34.65
C ALA A 375 -5.90 6.44 35.13
N GLY A 376 -7.24 6.39 35.16
CA GLY A 376 -8.02 5.21 35.52
C GLY A 376 -7.85 4.02 34.55
N HIS A 377 -7.34 4.27 33.34
CA HIS A 377 -6.98 3.26 32.36
C HIS A 377 -5.47 3.03 32.23
N ASP A 378 -4.65 3.51 33.15
CA ASP A 378 -3.18 3.47 33.13
C ASP A 378 -2.57 4.14 31.88
N ILE A 379 -3.19 5.22 31.39
CA ILE A 379 -2.70 5.96 30.24
C ILE A 379 -1.97 7.21 30.74
N SER A 380 -0.66 7.27 30.45
CA SER A 380 0.19 8.41 30.79
C SER A 380 0.17 9.45 29.69
N ILE A 381 0.13 10.73 30.08
CA ILE A 381 0.12 11.89 29.19
C ILE A 381 1.58 12.30 28.95
N ASP A 382 1.95 12.45 27.67
CA ASP A 382 3.25 12.97 27.20
C ASP A 382 3.21 14.51 27.10
N ALA A 383 2.15 15.06 26.47
CA ALA A 383 1.93 16.48 26.34
C ALA A 383 0.44 16.84 26.36
N LEU A 384 0.15 18.05 26.81
CA LEU A 384 -1.19 18.60 26.80
C LEU A 384 -1.13 20.06 26.35
N LEU A 385 -1.98 20.40 25.38
CA LEU A 385 -2.16 21.76 24.88
C LEU A 385 -3.64 22.13 24.97
N GLN A 386 -3.94 23.24 25.65
CA GLN A 386 -5.24 23.88 25.61
C GLN A 386 -5.03 25.31 25.13
N ARG A 387 -5.79 25.74 24.13
CA ARG A 387 -5.81 27.13 23.70
C ARG A 387 -6.77 27.93 24.55
N GLU A 388 -6.44 29.20 24.72
CA GLU A 388 -7.39 30.17 25.27
C GLU A 388 -8.60 30.28 24.32
N SER A 389 -9.80 30.20 24.86
CA SER A 389 -11.03 30.37 24.09
C SER A 389 -11.09 31.79 23.52
N ALA A 390 -11.63 31.96 22.32
CA ALA A 390 -11.88 33.29 21.81
C ALA A 390 -12.90 34.03 22.69
N GLU A 391 -12.82 35.35 22.72
CA GLU A 391 -13.71 36.17 23.56
C GLU A 391 -15.18 35.90 23.21
N GLY A 392 -15.95 35.40 24.19
CA GLY A 392 -17.36 35.02 24.03
C GLY A 392 -17.60 33.56 23.59
N GLU A 393 -16.58 32.76 23.40
CA GLU A 393 -16.72 31.31 23.17
C GLU A 393 -16.78 30.53 24.48
N ALA A 394 -17.75 29.62 24.58
CA ALA A 394 -17.94 28.76 25.75
C ALA A 394 -17.29 27.36 25.59
N GLN A 395 -16.45 27.19 24.57
CA GLN A 395 -15.81 25.93 24.22
C GLN A 395 -14.35 26.13 23.83
N THR A 396 -13.55 25.11 24.03
CA THR A 396 -12.13 25.09 23.63
C THR A 396 -11.70 23.71 23.16
N ASP A 397 -10.61 23.66 22.37
CA ASP A 397 -9.96 22.40 22.01
C ASP A 397 -8.90 22.03 23.06
N VAL A 398 -8.94 20.80 23.50
CA VAL A 398 -7.91 20.17 24.32
C VAL A 398 -7.20 19.11 23.48
N ILE A 399 -5.89 19.28 23.32
CA ILE A 399 -5.03 18.36 22.59
C ILE A 399 -4.20 17.58 23.60
N ILE A 400 -4.20 16.26 23.49
CA ILE A 400 -3.43 15.38 24.37
C ILE A 400 -2.55 14.46 23.52
N LEU A 401 -1.26 14.43 23.83
CA LEU A 401 -0.36 13.35 23.39
C LEU A 401 -0.17 12.37 24.54
N THR A 402 -0.20 11.08 24.25
CA THR A 402 0.02 10.05 25.26
C THR A 402 1.35 9.34 25.06
N HIS A 403 1.87 8.73 26.11
CA HIS A 403 2.84 7.66 26.00
C HIS A 403 2.23 6.40 25.41
N ASP A 404 3.04 5.38 25.14
CA ASP A 404 2.60 4.09 24.63
C ASP A 404 1.58 3.44 25.56
N THR A 405 0.49 2.98 24.96
CA THR A 405 -0.56 2.24 25.66
C THR A 405 -1.21 1.23 24.70
N VAL A 406 -1.86 0.23 25.25
CA VAL A 406 -2.61 -0.76 24.48
C VAL A 406 -3.86 -0.11 23.89
N GLU A 407 -4.09 -0.29 22.58
CA GLU A 407 -5.24 0.29 21.85
C GLU A 407 -6.59 0.01 22.56
N GLY A 408 -6.78 -1.21 23.08
CA GLY A 408 -8.01 -1.57 23.81
C GLY A 408 -8.25 -0.75 25.09
N LYS A 409 -7.18 -0.31 25.77
CA LYS A 409 -7.31 0.62 26.92
C LYS A 409 -7.71 2.00 26.46
N MET A 410 -7.08 2.49 25.39
CA MET A 410 -7.40 3.79 24.79
C MET A 410 -8.86 3.83 24.31
N ASN A 411 -9.35 2.78 23.65
CA ASN A 411 -10.73 2.69 23.20
C ASN A 411 -11.73 2.82 24.35
N LYS A 412 -11.45 2.17 25.49
CA LYS A 412 -12.29 2.29 26.71
C LYS A 412 -12.24 3.69 27.30
N ALA A 413 -11.07 4.31 27.36
CA ALA A 413 -10.90 5.68 27.86
C ALA A 413 -11.65 6.68 26.98
N ILE A 414 -11.52 6.58 25.64
CA ILE A 414 -12.25 7.43 24.69
C ILE A 414 -13.77 7.29 24.87
N ALA A 415 -14.29 6.05 25.00
CA ALA A 415 -15.72 5.83 25.20
C ALA A 415 -16.23 6.51 26.48
N GLN A 416 -15.47 6.46 27.58
CA GLN A 416 -15.81 7.13 28.82
C GLN A 416 -15.72 8.66 28.72
N MET A 417 -14.68 9.19 28.08
CA MET A 417 -14.54 10.62 27.86
C MET A 417 -15.65 11.16 26.95
N GLN A 418 -16.00 10.42 25.89
CA GLN A 418 -17.08 10.82 24.97
C GLN A 418 -18.45 10.88 25.64
N ALA A 419 -18.68 10.10 26.69
CA ALA A 419 -19.92 10.11 27.46
C ALA A 419 -20.05 11.33 28.43
N LEU A 420 -19.00 12.13 28.60
CA LEU A 420 -19.05 13.33 29.43
C LEU A 420 -19.89 14.40 28.74
N PRO A 421 -20.87 15.03 29.47
CA PRO A 421 -21.67 16.12 28.90
C PRO A 421 -20.85 17.33 28.45
N THR A 422 -19.63 17.46 28.95
CA THR A 422 -18.69 18.53 28.62
C THR A 422 -17.84 18.27 27.38
N VAL A 423 -17.93 17.11 26.79
CA VAL A 423 -17.31 16.79 25.49
C VAL A 423 -18.36 17.04 24.41
N LEU A 424 -18.12 18.03 23.56
CA LEU A 424 -19.14 18.65 22.71
C LEU A 424 -19.16 18.06 21.29
N ALA A 425 -18.10 17.35 20.90
CA ALA A 425 -17.96 16.75 19.56
C ALA A 425 -17.30 15.36 19.66
N PRO A 426 -17.35 14.54 18.58
CA PRO A 426 -16.61 13.30 18.53
C PRO A 426 -15.11 13.52 18.74
N ILE A 427 -14.53 12.73 19.63
CA ILE A 427 -13.09 12.78 19.92
C ILE A 427 -12.32 12.29 18.69
N VAL A 428 -11.40 13.11 18.19
CA VAL A 428 -10.47 12.72 17.15
C VAL A 428 -9.29 11.98 17.79
N ARG A 429 -8.97 10.82 17.25
CA ARG A 429 -7.82 10.01 17.66
C ARG A 429 -6.94 9.73 16.46
N ILE A 430 -5.65 10.00 16.58
CA ILE A 430 -4.63 9.66 15.58
C ILE A 430 -3.47 8.96 16.30
N ARG A 431 -2.97 7.87 15.75
CA ARG A 431 -1.83 7.14 16.32
C ARG A 431 -0.53 7.82 15.98
N LYS A 432 0.44 7.71 16.86
CA LYS A 432 1.78 8.31 16.70
C LYS A 432 2.82 7.20 16.54
N GLU A 433 3.73 7.34 15.56
CA GLU A 433 4.83 6.41 15.29
C GLU A 433 6.17 7.14 15.23
N GLU A 434 7.12 6.70 16.04
CA GLU A 434 8.47 7.29 16.07
C GLU A 434 9.36 6.79 14.94
N LEU A 435 9.14 5.57 14.42
CA LEU A 435 9.90 4.92 13.34
C LEU A 435 11.42 4.99 13.55
N ASN A 436 11.85 4.55 14.72
CA ASN A 436 13.28 4.55 15.14
C ASN A 436 14.04 3.39 14.49
#